data_c182dbb619a5ad8b16718a295747d62e
#
_entry.id   c182dbb619a5ad8b16718a295747d62e
#
_cell.length_a   1.000
_cell.length_b   1.000
_cell.length_c   1.000
_cell.angle_alpha   90.00
_cell.angle_beta   90.00
_cell.angle_gamma   90.00
#
_symmetry.space_group_name_H-M   'P 1'
#
loop_
_entity.id
_entity.type
_entity.pdbx_description
1 polymer ?
#
loop_
_entity_poly.entity_id
_entity_poly.type
_entity_poly.pdbx_seq_one_letter_code
_entity_poly.pdbx_strand_id
1 'polypeptide(L)'
;IRRPPRSTLSSSSAASDVYKRQVFEDLGFRYFGPVDGHNIEEMVEILENIKDYDSPVVLHTITKKGKGLDYAEDDPIKFHGVKEKKKGVAVIKNQAPIYQNVFGEVLCDLAEKNKNIVAITAAMKEGTGLVDYSSRFPERFYDVGIAEGHAVTFSGGLSTERKIPVVAIYSTFLQRAFDHIVHDIALQNLPVIFCLDRSGLVGEDGATHHGVLDISYLRCIQNIIISAPKDGNELRDLLYTATLNTSKPFTIRYPKEQSVKFEKKSPQKIEVGSWEVLNKGNDLLILAVGSMVSKSLKINSMLLEKGISSEVVNCRFIKPMDENYLNESLAKYKLVVTIEEGVTDGGFGEGIINWSNRKNFKNSFLTLGVPNRFVDHGPRNILLEEIGLDSMTLFEKIYNFSRKSNE
;
A
#
# COMPACT_ATOMS: atom_id res chain seq x y z
N ILE A 1 -42.40 31.33 7.83
CA ILE A 1 -41.10 30.63 8.03
C ILE A 1 -40.15 31.64 8.63
N ARG A 2 -39.85 31.56 9.96
CA ARG A 2 -38.90 32.46 10.63
C ARG A 2 -37.48 32.12 10.14
N ARG A 3 -36.76 33.13 9.65
CA ARG A 3 -35.34 33.00 9.35
C ARG A 3 -34.56 32.74 10.66
N PRO A 4 -33.64 31.77 10.72
CA PRO A 4 -32.81 31.58 11.90
C PRO A 4 -31.94 32.82 12.14
N PRO A 5 -31.56 33.13 13.41
CA PRO A 5 -30.79 34.30 13.74
C PRO A 5 -29.41 34.27 13.08
N ARG A 6 -28.99 35.40 12.52
CA ARG A 6 -27.65 35.56 11.96
C ARG A 6 -26.64 35.52 13.11
N SER A 7 -25.73 34.54 13.10
CA SER A 7 -24.57 34.53 13.98
C SER A 7 -23.67 35.73 13.63
N THR A 8 -23.22 36.46 14.65
CA THR A 8 -22.28 37.60 14.52
C THR A 8 -20.88 37.09 14.27
N LEU A 9 -20.58 36.67 13.02
CA LEU A 9 -19.21 36.40 12.56
C LEU A 9 -18.53 37.70 12.13
N SER A 10 -17.20 37.81 12.30
CA SER A 10 -16.42 38.95 11.86
C SER A 10 -16.59 39.22 10.36
N SER A 11 -16.51 40.48 9.92
CA SER A 11 -16.85 40.92 8.56
C SER A 11 -16.12 40.19 7.41
N SER A 12 -14.90 39.64 7.64
CA SER A 12 -14.14 38.92 6.67
C SER A 12 -14.57 37.44 6.50
N SER A 13 -15.00 36.77 7.59
CA SER A 13 -15.57 35.43 7.55
C SER A 13 -16.95 35.42 6.92
N ALA A 14 -17.77 36.42 7.19
CA ALA A 14 -19.12 36.55 6.60
C ALA A 14 -19.08 36.69 5.07
N ALA A 15 -18.11 37.42 4.51
CA ALA A 15 -17.94 37.52 3.05
C ALA A 15 -17.56 36.19 2.42
N SER A 16 -16.62 35.44 3.02
CA SER A 16 -16.23 34.09 2.54
C SER A 16 -17.40 33.10 2.57
N ASP A 17 -18.24 33.15 3.60
CA ASP A 17 -19.38 32.24 3.74
C ASP A 17 -20.52 32.57 2.75
N VAL A 18 -20.69 33.83 2.38
CA VAL A 18 -21.62 34.24 1.30
C VAL A 18 -21.22 33.65 -0.04
N TYR A 19 -19.95 33.67 -0.41
CA TYR A 19 -19.47 33.08 -1.66
C TYR A 19 -19.64 31.56 -1.68
N LYS A 20 -19.35 30.87 -0.58
CA LYS A 20 -19.54 29.43 -0.49
C LYS A 20 -21.01 29.05 -0.65
N ARG A 21 -21.90 29.74 0.01
CA ARG A 21 -23.36 29.55 -0.11
C ARG A 21 -23.81 29.68 -1.56
N GLN A 22 -23.39 30.76 -2.25
CA GLN A 22 -23.81 31.05 -3.60
C GLN A 22 -23.44 29.94 -4.59
N VAL A 23 -22.24 29.36 -4.50
CA VAL A 23 -21.82 28.25 -5.36
C VAL A 23 -22.77 27.06 -5.24
N PHE A 24 -23.16 26.68 -4.03
CA PHE A 24 -24.09 25.56 -3.83
C PHE A 24 -25.51 25.89 -4.30
N GLU A 25 -25.98 27.12 -4.08
CA GLU A 25 -27.30 27.56 -4.53
C GLU A 25 -27.37 27.63 -6.06
N ASP A 26 -26.32 28.09 -6.73
CA ASP A 26 -26.20 28.11 -8.19
C ASP A 26 -26.19 26.68 -8.82
N LEU A 27 -25.71 25.68 -8.05
CA LEU A 27 -25.79 24.27 -8.41
C LEU A 27 -27.13 23.61 -8.07
N GLY A 28 -28.11 24.36 -7.59
CA GLY A 28 -29.46 23.87 -7.27
C GLY A 28 -29.62 23.26 -5.87
N PHE A 29 -28.64 23.41 -5.00
CA PHE A 29 -28.78 22.98 -3.60
C PHE A 29 -29.45 24.04 -2.75
N ARG A 30 -30.17 23.61 -1.72
CA ARG A 30 -30.56 24.49 -0.61
C ARG A 30 -29.46 24.47 0.44
N TYR A 31 -28.93 25.64 0.78
CA TYR A 31 -27.85 25.80 1.74
C TYR A 31 -28.31 26.28 3.08
N PHE A 32 -27.91 25.56 4.15
CA PHE A 32 -28.17 25.90 5.55
C PHE A 32 -26.84 26.02 6.29
N GLY A 33 -26.68 27.07 7.06
CA GLY A 33 -25.47 27.30 7.85
C GLY A 33 -24.70 28.57 7.43
N PRO A 34 -23.46 28.76 7.93
CA PRO A 34 -22.75 27.87 8.86
C PRO A 34 -23.41 27.82 10.26
N VAL A 35 -23.38 26.63 10.88
CA VAL A 35 -23.90 26.39 12.25
C VAL A 35 -22.80 25.71 13.09
N ASP A 36 -22.88 25.86 14.42
CA ASP A 36 -21.97 25.18 15.34
C ASP A 36 -22.29 23.68 15.41
N GLY A 37 -21.47 22.85 14.79
CA GLY A 37 -21.63 21.38 14.79
C GLY A 37 -21.39 20.72 16.15
N HIS A 38 -20.96 21.46 17.18
CA HIS A 38 -20.85 20.96 18.55
C HIS A 38 -22.10 21.30 19.40
N ASN A 39 -22.99 22.15 18.90
CA ASN A 39 -24.28 22.42 19.53
C ASN A 39 -25.32 21.39 19.07
N ILE A 40 -25.44 20.29 19.82
CA ILE A 40 -26.31 19.17 19.46
C ILE A 40 -27.78 19.58 19.40
N GLU A 41 -28.25 20.47 20.29
CA GLU A 41 -29.65 20.92 20.33
C GLU A 41 -30.01 21.69 19.05
N GLU A 42 -29.18 22.65 18.65
CA GLU A 42 -29.33 23.40 17.40
C GLU A 42 -29.25 22.48 16.17
N MET A 43 -28.32 21.51 16.16
CA MET A 43 -28.18 20.54 15.07
C MET A 43 -29.42 19.68 14.91
N VAL A 44 -30.01 19.19 15.99
CA VAL A 44 -31.25 18.39 15.96
C VAL A 44 -32.40 19.22 15.41
N GLU A 45 -32.59 20.46 15.90
CA GLU A 45 -33.63 21.35 15.40
C GLU A 45 -33.51 21.62 13.90
N ILE A 46 -32.30 21.88 13.42
CA ILE A 46 -32.05 22.12 11.98
C ILE A 46 -32.34 20.86 11.19
N LEU A 47 -31.85 19.68 11.62
CA LEU A 47 -32.07 18.42 10.92
C LEU A 47 -33.55 18.06 10.85
N GLU A 48 -34.34 18.32 11.92
CA GLU A 48 -35.78 18.13 11.91
C GLU A 48 -36.48 19.05 10.90
N ASN A 49 -35.99 20.28 10.74
CA ASN A 49 -36.58 21.26 9.81
C ASN A 49 -36.24 20.98 8.35
N ILE A 50 -35.11 20.30 8.07
CA ILE A 50 -34.65 20.07 6.68
C ILE A 50 -34.89 18.64 6.15
N LYS A 51 -35.24 17.67 7.03
CA LYS A 51 -35.44 16.27 6.64
C LYS A 51 -36.52 16.03 5.58
N ASP A 52 -37.54 16.90 5.53
CA ASP A 52 -38.69 16.76 4.65
C ASP A 52 -38.56 17.57 3.35
N TYR A 53 -37.36 18.12 3.04
CA TYR A 53 -37.12 18.79 1.75
C TYR A 53 -36.97 17.81 0.62
N ASP A 54 -37.73 17.98 -0.45
CA ASP A 54 -37.65 17.16 -1.66
C ASP A 54 -36.47 17.51 -2.59
N SER A 55 -35.70 18.54 -2.29
CA SER A 55 -34.54 19.00 -3.04
C SER A 55 -33.22 18.70 -2.31
N PRO A 56 -32.08 18.59 -3.03
CA PRO A 56 -30.78 18.42 -2.40
C PRO A 56 -30.48 19.56 -1.42
N VAL A 57 -30.00 19.19 -0.22
CA VAL A 57 -29.70 20.12 0.85
C VAL A 57 -28.20 20.02 1.23
N VAL A 58 -27.57 21.17 1.44
CA VAL A 58 -26.24 21.29 2.06
C VAL A 58 -26.40 21.88 3.45
N LEU A 59 -26.06 21.12 4.48
CA LEU A 59 -25.92 21.61 5.85
C LEU A 59 -24.43 21.84 6.16
N HIS A 60 -24.05 23.13 6.26
CA HIS A 60 -22.67 23.50 6.59
C HIS A 60 -22.50 23.62 8.10
N THR A 61 -21.76 22.67 8.68
CA THR A 61 -21.41 22.67 10.10
C THR A 61 -19.96 23.08 10.32
N ILE A 62 -19.69 23.90 11.31
CA ILE A 62 -18.34 24.26 11.75
C ILE A 62 -18.03 23.45 13.00
N THR A 63 -16.93 22.67 12.94
CA THR A 63 -16.47 21.85 14.06
C THR A 63 -14.99 22.09 14.34
N LYS A 64 -14.59 21.87 15.59
CA LYS A 64 -13.20 21.81 16.00
C LYS A 64 -12.82 20.35 16.30
N LYS A 65 -11.86 19.79 15.56
CA LYS A 65 -11.41 18.41 15.75
C LYS A 65 -10.80 18.24 17.14
N GLY A 66 -11.21 17.19 17.87
CA GLY A 66 -10.77 16.95 19.25
C GLY A 66 -11.53 17.74 20.32
N LYS A 67 -12.60 18.48 19.96
CA LYS A 67 -13.38 19.34 20.85
C LYS A 67 -13.75 18.65 22.17
N GLY A 68 -13.45 19.34 23.27
CA GLY A 68 -13.72 18.86 24.63
C GLY A 68 -12.57 18.13 25.31
N LEU A 69 -11.44 17.93 24.59
CA LEU A 69 -10.20 17.36 25.13
C LEU A 69 -9.01 18.22 24.69
N ASP A 70 -8.50 19.07 25.57
CA ASP A 70 -7.47 20.06 25.25
C ASP A 70 -6.28 19.46 24.49
N TYR A 71 -5.74 18.33 24.96
CA TYR A 71 -4.62 17.65 24.30
C TYR A 71 -4.96 17.11 22.88
N ALA A 72 -6.23 16.87 22.58
CA ALA A 72 -6.67 16.43 21.27
C ALA A 72 -6.99 17.63 20.35
N GLU A 73 -7.38 18.76 20.92
CA GLU A 73 -7.51 20.02 20.21
C GLU A 73 -6.14 20.58 19.79
N ASP A 74 -5.11 20.39 20.65
CA ASP A 74 -3.72 20.81 20.38
C ASP A 74 -3.00 19.96 19.34
N ASP A 75 -3.29 18.64 19.29
CA ASP A 75 -2.69 17.71 18.30
C ASP A 75 -3.78 16.83 17.65
N PRO A 76 -4.64 17.41 16.80
CA PRO A 76 -5.77 16.71 16.21
C PRO A 76 -5.37 15.60 15.22
N ILE A 77 -4.12 15.60 14.74
CA ILE A 77 -3.61 14.56 13.85
C ILE A 77 -3.30 13.30 14.65
N LYS A 78 -2.55 13.44 15.74
CA LYS A 78 -2.19 12.33 16.64
C LYS A 78 -3.41 11.64 17.25
N PHE A 79 -4.46 12.41 17.58
CA PHE A 79 -5.67 11.90 18.22
C PHE A 79 -6.82 11.63 17.22
N HIS A 80 -6.54 11.61 15.92
CA HIS A 80 -7.53 11.23 14.91
C HIS A 80 -8.00 9.78 15.05
N GLY A 81 -7.10 8.86 15.41
CA GLY A 81 -7.39 7.46 15.69
C GLY A 81 -6.74 7.05 17.00
N VAL A 82 -7.53 6.93 18.07
CA VAL A 82 -7.02 6.52 19.39
C VAL A 82 -6.92 5.02 19.44
N LYS A 83 -5.68 4.50 19.56
CA LYS A 83 -5.44 3.08 19.79
C LYS A 83 -5.58 2.75 21.27
N GLU A 84 -6.14 1.58 21.57
CA GLU A 84 -6.17 1.04 22.93
C GLU A 84 -4.75 0.98 23.51
N LYS A 85 -4.55 1.55 24.71
CA LYS A 85 -3.32 1.37 25.46
C LYS A 85 -3.30 -0.05 25.99
N LYS A 86 -2.65 -0.99 25.31
CA LYS A 86 -2.42 -2.34 25.82
C LYS A 86 -1.60 -2.25 27.09
N LYS A 87 -2.25 -2.39 28.26
CA LYS A 87 -1.58 -2.48 29.56
C LYS A 87 -0.76 -3.77 29.57
N GLY A 88 0.53 -3.68 29.81
CA GLY A 88 1.38 -4.83 30.13
C GLY A 88 2.06 -5.55 28.95
N VAL A 89 2.02 -5.04 27.74
CA VAL A 89 2.89 -5.56 26.66
C VAL A 89 4.29 -5.02 26.89
N ALA A 90 5.18 -5.86 27.41
CA ALA A 90 6.61 -5.54 27.49
C ALA A 90 7.10 -5.17 26.08
N VAL A 91 7.70 -4.00 25.92
CA VAL A 91 8.42 -3.64 24.70
C VAL A 91 9.55 -4.63 24.55
N ILE A 92 9.42 -5.59 23.66
CA ILE A 92 10.51 -6.53 23.34
C ILE A 92 11.63 -5.69 22.72
N LYS A 93 12.66 -5.42 23.51
CA LYS A 93 13.89 -4.77 23.03
C LYS A 93 14.47 -5.66 21.93
N ASN A 94 14.69 -5.12 20.73
CA ASN A 94 15.27 -5.74 19.52
C ASN A 94 14.29 -6.27 18.46
N GLN A 95 13.08 -5.76 18.39
CA GLN A 95 12.26 -6.00 17.20
C GLN A 95 12.69 -5.07 16.05
N ALA A 96 12.74 -5.61 14.83
CA ALA A 96 12.94 -4.78 13.63
C ALA A 96 11.78 -3.76 13.50
N PRO A 97 12.02 -2.56 12.95
CA PRO A 97 10.97 -1.56 12.78
C PRO A 97 9.90 -2.01 11.79
N ILE A 98 8.74 -1.36 11.83
CA ILE A 98 7.70 -1.54 10.79
C ILE A 98 8.20 -1.00 9.45
N TYR A 99 7.69 -1.57 8.34
CA TYR A 99 8.17 -1.23 6.99
C TYR A 99 8.12 0.26 6.67
N GLN A 100 7.06 0.98 7.04
CA GLN A 100 6.96 2.43 6.80
C GLN A 100 8.07 3.24 7.51
N ASN A 101 8.52 2.79 8.68
CA ASN A 101 9.61 3.46 9.40
C ASN A 101 10.96 3.17 8.74
N VAL A 102 11.17 1.93 8.26
CA VAL A 102 12.33 1.58 7.43
C VAL A 102 12.37 2.45 6.18
N PHE A 103 11.24 2.57 5.47
CA PHE A 103 11.12 3.40 4.29
C PHE A 103 11.49 4.86 4.57
N GLY A 104 10.89 5.47 5.60
CA GLY A 104 11.16 6.88 5.95
C GLY A 104 12.61 7.13 6.35
N GLU A 105 13.21 6.25 7.17
CA GLU A 105 14.61 6.33 7.57
C GLU A 105 15.55 6.24 6.34
N VAL A 106 15.37 5.21 5.53
CA VAL A 106 16.21 4.98 4.34
C VAL A 106 16.05 6.10 3.31
N LEU A 107 14.83 6.60 3.09
CA LEU A 107 14.61 7.71 2.16
C LEU A 107 15.32 8.99 2.65
N CYS A 108 15.32 9.28 3.94
CA CYS A 108 16.09 10.38 4.51
C CYS A 108 17.59 10.23 4.25
N ASP A 109 18.15 9.04 4.51
CA ASP A 109 19.58 8.77 4.30
C ASP A 109 19.99 8.90 2.82
N LEU A 110 19.12 8.49 1.91
CA LEU A 110 19.34 8.64 0.46
C LEU A 110 19.23 10.11 0.04
N ALA A 111 18.26 10.85 0.56
CA ALA A 111 18.04 12.26 0.24
C ALA A 111 19.14 13.20 0.78
N GLU A 112 19.84 12.82 1.85
CA GLU A 112 21.04 13.54 2.30
C GLU A 112 22.16 13.46 1.26
N LYS A 113 22.32 12.31 0.63
CA LYS A 113 23.37 12.06 -0.37
C LYS A 113 22.99 12.54 -1.77
N ASN A 114 21.69 12.62 -2.06
CA ASN A 114 21.18 13.00 -3.39
C ASN A 114 20.07 14.07 -3.28
N LYS A 115 20.44 15.33 -3.60
CA LYS A 115 19.54 16.49 -3.55
C LYS A 115 18.41 16.45 -4.59
N ASN A 116 18.46 15.54 -5.56
CA ASN A 116 17.41 15.40 -6.57
C ASN A 116 16.22 14.54 -6.09
N ILE A 117 16.36 13.82 -4.98
CA ILE A 117 15.26 13.06 -4.40
C ILE A 117 14.21 14.01 -3.83
N VAL A 118 12.96 13.82 -4.24
CA VAL A 118 11.78 14.59 -3.83
C VAL A 118 10.70 13.60 -3.36
N ALA A 119 10.14 13.82 -2.18
CA ALA A 119 9.07 12.99 -1.66
C ALA A 119 7.70 13.65 -1.86
N ILE A 120 6.72 12.85 -2.29
CA ILE A 120 5.36 13.28 -2.56
C ILE A 120 4.40 12.32 -1.86
N THR A 121 3.36 12.86 -1.23
CA THR A 121 2.26 12.06 -0.67
C THR A 121 0.92 12.75 -0.88
N ALA A 122 -0.17 12.05 -0.64
CA ALA A 122 -1.53 12.55 -0.79
C ALA A 122 -2.29 12.44 0.54
N ALA A 123 -2.05 13.40 1.46
CA ALA A 123 -2.60 13.45 2.82
C ALA A 123 -2.26 12.23 3.70
N MET A 124 -1.09 11.61 3.48
CA MET A 124 -0.68 10.37 4.18
C MET A 124 0.72 10.47 4.81
N LYS A 125 1.18 11.68 5.11
CA LYS A 125 2.55 11.95 5.62
C LYS A 125 2.94 11.05 6.81
N GLU A 126 2.09 10.98 7.83
CA GLU A 126 2.32 10.17 9.03
C GLU A 126 2.28 8.68 8.72
N GLY A 127 1.29 8.27 7.96
CA GLY A 127 1.05 6.87 7.63
C GLY A 127 2.07 6.25 6.69
N THR A 128 2.74 7.05 5.87
CA THR A 128 3.80 6.59 4.96
C THR A 128 5.21 6.79 5.52
N GLY A 129 5.36 7.28 6.77
CA GLY A 129 6.66 7.46 7.42
C GLY A 129 7.46 8.67 6.93
N LEU A 130 6.80 9.67 6.32
CA LEU A 130 7.46 10.85 5.75
C LEU A 130 7.58 12.05 6.72
N VAL A 131 7.27 11.87 8.01
CA VAL A 131 7.33 12.97 9.01
C VAL A 131 8.74 13.56 9.10
N ASP A 132 9.74 12.69 9.31
CA ASP A 132 11.15 13.12 9.42
C ASP A 132 11.65 13.74 8.10
N TYR A 133 11.28 13.14 6.97
CA TYR A 133 11.63 13.67 5.65
C TYR A 133 11.10 15.09 5.47
N SER A 134 9.82 15.33 5.77
CA SER A 134 9.17 16.64 5.63
C SER A 134 9.81 17.71 6.52
N SER A 135 10.30 17.32 7.69
CA SER A 135 10.98 18.24 8.63
C SER A 135 12.42 18.56 8.19
N ARG A 136 13.16 17.55 7.70
CA ARG A 136 14.56 17.68 7.29
C ARG A 136 14.72 18.32 5.91
N PHE A 137 13.76 18.11 5.00
CA PHE A 137 13.83 18.54 3.62
C PHE A 137 12.52 19.22 3.14
N PRO A 138 12.05 20.30 3.82
CA PRO A 138 10.77 20.91 3.52
C PRO A 138 10.63 21.39 2.06
N GLU A 139 11.72 21.87 1.44
CA GLU A 139 11.75 22.33 0.03
C GLU A 139 11.67 21.17 -0.99
N ARG A 140 11.72 19.93 -0.53
CA ARG A 140 11.69 18.72 -1.37
C ARG A 140 10.60 17.75 -0.93
N PHE A 141 9.63 18.25 -0.18
CA PHE A 141 8.47 17.50 0.28
C PHE A 141 7.18 18.18 -0.20
N TYR A 142 6.28 17.39 -0.77
CA TYR A 142 4.98 17.85 -1.23
C TYR A 142 3.87 16.94 -0.73
N ASP A 143 2.93 17.52 0.02
CA ASP A 143 1.66 16.90 0.34
C ASP A 143 0.58 17.56 -0.52
N VAL A 144 0.02 16.80 -1.45
CA VAL A 144 -0.95 17.32 -2.42
C VAL A 144 -2.40 17.26 -1.93
N GLY A 145 -2.61 16.89 -0.66
CA GLY A 145 -3.95 16.60 -0.14
C GLY A 145 -4.48 15.26 -0.69
N ILE A 146 -5.80 15.04 -0.60
CA ILE A 146 -6.43 13.81 -1.10
C ILE A 146 -6.61 13.92 -2.63
N ALA A 147 -5.49 13.87 -3.36
CA ALA A 147 -5.43 14.06 -4.80
C ALA A 147 -4.36 13.15 -5.44
N GLU A 148 -4.56 11.83 -5.35
CA GLU A 148 -3.59 10.83 -5.78
C GLU A 148 -3.25 10.94 -7.28
N GLY A 149 -4.25 11.23 -8.14
CA GLY A 149 -4.01 11.49 -9.56
C GLY A 149 -3.07 12.68 -9.79
N HIS A 150 -3.29 13.79 -9.06
CA HIS A 150 -2.38 14.95 -9.11
C HIS A 150 -0.98 14.59 -8.64
N ALA A 151 -0.84 13.82 -7.54
CA ALA A 151 0.47 13.37 -7.06
C ALA A 151 1.27 12.65 -8.16
N VAL A 152 0.61 11.78 -8.92
CA VAL A 152 1.24 11.02 -10.00
C VAL A 152 1.63 11.92 -11.17
N THR A 153 0.71 12.72 -11.71
CA THR A 153 1.02 13.63 -12.84
C THR A 153 2.09 14.65 -12.46
N PHE A 154 2.02 15.23 -11.26
CA PHE A 154 3.03 16.16 -10.74
C PHE A 154 4.42 15.51 -10.64
N SER A 155 4.47 14.23 -10.19
CA SER A 155 5.73 13.48 -10.14
C SER A 155 6.35 13.28 -11.54
N GLY A 156 5.51 13.09 -12.56
CA GLY A 156 5.94 13.03 -13.94
C GLY A 156 6.63 14.33 -14.38
N GLY A 157 6.02 15.47 -14.09
CA GLY A 157 6.61 16.79 -14.37
C GLY A 157 7.96 17.00 -13.66
N LEU A 158 8.07 16.61 -12.38
CA LEU A 158 9.35 16.67 -11.66
C LEU A 158 10.42 15.76 -12.28
N SER A 159 10.03 14.61 -12.78
CA SER A 159 10.94 13.67 -13.43
C SER A 159 11.51 14.23 -14.74
N THR A 160 10.76 15.02 -15.52
CA THR A 160 11.27 15.69 -16.73
C THR A 160 12.36 16.71 -16.40
N GLU A 161 12.35 17.29 -15.20
CA GLU A 161 13.35 18.21 -14.67
C GLU A 161 14.51 17.49 -13.94
N ARG A 162 14.71 16.20 -14.21
CA ARG A 162 15.77 15.34 -13.65
C ARG A 162 15.71 15.20 -12.13
N LYS A 163 14.55 15.45 -11.51
CA LYS A 163 14.30 15.06 -10.13
C LYS A 163 14.06 13.57 -10.06
N ILE A 164 14.21 13.02 -8.86
CA ILE A 164 13.91 11.63 -8.54
C ILE A 164 12.68 11.66 -7.62
N PRO A 165 11.47 11.70 -8.20
CA PRO A 165 10.25 11.75 -7.41
C PRO A 165 9.94 10.38 -6.79
N VAL A 166 9.72 10.39 -5.48
CA VAL A 166 9.28 9.23 -4.69
C VAL A 166 7.87 9.51 -4.20
N VAL A 167 6.89 8.84 -4.79
CA VAL A 167 5.47 8.96 -4.48
C VAL A 167 5.10 7.89 -3.47
N ALA A 168 4.86 8.28 -2.22
CA ALA A 168 4.48 7.37 -1.14
C ALA A 168 2.97 7.48 -0.89
N ILE A 169 2.24 6.44 -1.27
CA ILE A 169 0.78 6.36 -1.23
C ILE A 169 0.38 4.96 -0.72
N TYR A 170 -0.76 4.85 -0.03
CA TYR A 170 -1.33 3.54 0.31
C TYR A 170 -1.73 2.80 -0.97
N SER A 171 -1.40 1.52 -1.02
CA SER A 171 -1.65 0.66 -2.18
C SER A 171 -3.09 0.77 -2.70
N THR A 172 -4.09 0.71 -1.81
CA THR A 172 -5.50 0.82 -2.21
C THR A 172 -5.85 2.20 -2.80
N PHE A 173 -5.21 3.28 -2.35
CA PHE A 173 -5.54 4.63 -2.83
C PHE A 173 -4.87 4.97 -4.17
N LEU A 174 -3.79 4.29 -4.53
CA LEU A 174 -3.17 4.45 -5.85
C LEU A 174 -4.10 4.02 -7.00
N GLN A 175 -5.13 3.22 -6.73
CA GLN A 175 -6.16 2.87 -7.74
C GLN A 175 -6.79 4.11 -8.39
N ARG A 176 -6.93 5.24 -7.65
CA ARG A 176 -7.46 6.50 -8.18
C ARG A 176 -6.57 7.15 -9.23
N ALA A 177 -5.32 6.74 -9.32
CA ALA A 177 -4.33 7.27 -10.24
C ALA A 177 -3.94 6.29 -11.35
N PHE A 178 -4.69 5.20 -11.56
CA PHE A 178 -4.36 4.17 -12.54
C PHE A 178 -4.13 4.76 -13.94
N ASP A 179 -5.04 5.57 -14.42
CA ASP A 179 -4.94 6.23 -15.74
C ASP A 179 -3.70 7.13 -15.81
N HIS A 180 -3.43 7.92 -14.77
CA HIS A 180 -2.26 8.80 -14.70
C HIS A 180 -0.94 8.02 -14.73
N ILE A 181 -0.90 6.83 -14.08
CA ILE A 181 0.28 5.95 -14.16
C ILE A 181 0.49 5.48 -15.60
N VAL A 182 -0.58 5.14 -16.32
CA VAL A 182 -0.51 4.66 -17.72
C VAL A 182 -0.07 5.80 -18.65
N HIS A 183 -0.83 6.90 -18.69
CA HIS A 183 -0.66 7.96 -19.69
C HIS A 183 0.47 8.94 -19.35
N ASP A 184 0.53 9.39 -18.09
CA ASP A 184 1.45 10.45 -17.72
C ASP A 184 2.85 9.93 -17.40
N ILE A 185 2.96 8.64 -16.99
CA ILE A 185 4.23 8.08 -16.51
C ILE A 185 4.74 6.94 -17.40
N ALA A 186 4.00 5.82 -17.49
CA ALA A 186 4.53 4.62 -18.12
C ALA A 186 4.66 4.75 -19.64
N LEU A 187 3.70 5.38 -20.32
CA LEU A 187 3.75 5.63 -21.75
C LEU A 187 4.98 6.47 -22.14
N GLN A 188 5.35 7.42 -21.29
CA GLN A 188 6.48 8.31 -21.49
C GLN A 188 7.81 7.78 -20.91
N ASN A 189 7.81 6.60 -20.28
CA ASN A 189 8.96 5.98 -19.59
C ASN A 189 9.60 6.90 -18.53
N LEU A 190 8.81 7.70 -17.80
CA LEU A 190 9.32 8.59 -16.78
C LEU A 190 9.74 7.80 -15.52
N PRO A 191 10.96 7.99 -15.00
CA PRO A 191 11.48 7.24 -13.86
C PRO A 191 10.93 7.76 -12.52
N VAL A 192 9.64 7.59 -12.31
CA VAL A 192 8.95 7.86 -11.05
C VAL A 192 9.03 6.63 -10.15
N ILE A 193 9.31 6.82 -8.87
CA ILE A 193 9.34 5.75 -7.86
C ILE A 193 8.03 5.77 -7.08
N PHE A 194 7.26 4.68 -7.15
CA PHE A 194 6.03 4.48 -6.38
C PHE A 194 6.30 3.58 -5.18
N CYS A 195 6.16 4.10 -3.97
CA CYS A 195 6.28 3.36 -2.72
C CYS A 195 4.88 3.09 -2.17
N LEU A 196 4.40 1.85 -2.34
CA LEU A 196 3.05 1.44 -1.99
C LEU A 196 3.04 0.86 -0.58
N ASP A 197 2.69 1.69 0.38
CA ASP A 197 2.47 1.26 1.75
C ASP A 197 1.12 0.53 1.88
N ARG A 198 0.97 -0.32 2.85
CA ARG A 198 -0.25 -1.10 3.10
C ARG A 198 -0.63 -2.04 1.96
N SER A 199 0.35 -2.60 1.28
CA SER A 199 0.10 -3.67 0.32
C SER A 199 -0.28 -4.97 1.04
N GLY A 200 -1.29 -5.67 0.53
CA GLY A 200 -1.89 -6.81 1.20
C GLY A 200 -2.99 -6.42 2.21
N LEU A 201 -3.27 -7.30 3.18
CA LEU A 201 -4.27 -7.05 4.22
C LEU A 201 -3.73 -6.08 5.28
N VAL A 202 -4.53 -5.09 5.65
CA VAL A 202 -4.13 -4.05 6.62
C VAL A 202 -4.74 -4.23 8.02
N GLY A 203 -5.68 -5.16 8.18
CA GLY A 203 -6.28 -5.45 9.47
C GLY A 203 -7.51 -4.60 9.79
N GLU A 204 -7.47 -3.85 10.88
CA GLU A 204 -8.63 -3.13 11.44
C GLU A 204 -9.19 -2.04 10.52
N ASP A 205 -8.39 -1.53 9.60
CA ASP A 205 -8.83 -0.48 8.64
C ASP A 205 -9.82 -1.04 7.58
N GLY A 206 -9.89 -2.36 7.40
CA GLY A 206 -10.91 -3.06 6.63
C GLY A 206 -10.80 -2.96 5.11
N ALA A 207 -11.88 -3.36 4.43
CA ALA A 207 -11.97 -3.55 2.98
C ALA A 207 -11.58 -2.31 2.16
N THR A 208 -11.83 -1.10 2.67
CA THR A 208 -11.47 0.16 1.98
C THR A 208 -9.97 0.44 1.97
N HIS A 209 -9.19 -0.26 2.81
CA HIS A 209 -7.76 -0.04 2.99
C HIS A 209 -6.88 -1.22 2.58
N HIS A 210 -7.46 -2.40 2.34
CA HIS A 210 -6.70 -3.56 1.86
C HIS A 210 -6.07 -3.29 0.50
N GLY A 211 -4.74 -3.35 0.44
CA GLY A 211 -3.96 -3.14 -0.77
C GLY A 211 -3.72 -4.44 -1.52
N VAL A 212 -4.78 -5.16 -1.87
CA VAL A 212 -4.70 -6.51 -2.46
C VAL A 212 -4.79 -6.54 -3.98
N LEU A 213 -5.14 -5.41 -4.63
CA LEU A 213 -5.35 -5.32 -6.08
C LEU A 213 -4.14 -4.79 -6.84
N ASP A 214 -3.12 -4.27 -6.14
CA ASP A 214 -2.00 -3.55 -6.74
C ASP A 214 -1.18 -4.39 -7.73
N ILE A 215 -0.90 -5.66 -7.42
CA ILE A 215 -0.21 -6.56 -8.35
C ILE A 215 -1.01 -6.70 -9.64
N SER A 216 -2.31 -6.96 -9.54
CA SER A 216 -3.18 -7.23 -10.68
C SER A 216 -3.27 -6.05 -11.63
N TYR A 217 -3.58 -4.85 -11.14
CA TYR A 217 -3.73 -3.69 -12.02
C TYR A 217 -2.40 -3.11 -12.51
N LEU A 218 -1.30 -3.23 -11.74
CA LEU A 218 0.00 -2.75 -12.19
C LEU A 218 0.65 -3.69 -13.23
N ARG A 219 0.42 -5.00 -13.13
CA ARG A 219 1.01 -5.96 -14.07
C ARG A 219 0.57 -5.75 -15.51
N CYS A 220 -0.64 -5.24 -15.78
CA CYS A 220 -1.09 -4.96 -17.13
C CYS A 220 -0.41 -3.73 -17.75
N ILE A 221 0.13 -2.81 -16.93
CA ILE A 221 0.80 -1.60 -17.44
C ILE A 221 2.15 -1.97 -18.06
N GLN A 222 2.41 -1.49 -19.26
CA GLN A 222 3.71 -1.68 -19.93
C GLN A 222 4.79 -0.81 -19.28
N ASN A 223 6.06 -1.20 -19.45
CA ASN A 223 7.23 -0.42 -19.05
C ASN A 223 7.37 -0.10 -17.54
N ILE A 224 6.62 -0.74 -16.65
CA ILE A 224 6.71 -0.56 -15.21
C ILE A 224 7.51 -1.69 -14.55
N ILE A 225 8.35 -1.36 -13.58
CA ILE A 225 9.02 -2.32 -12.71
C ILE A 225 8.16 -2.47 -11.45
N ILE A 226 7.89 -3.71 -11.02
CA ILE A 226 7.12 -4.01 -9.81
C ILE A 226 7.93 -4.92 -8.91
N SER A 227 8.19 -4.48 -7.70
CA SER A 227 8.97 -5.22 -6.71
C SER A 227 8.25 -5.31 -5.35
N ALA A 228 8.62 -6.34 -4.57
CA ALA A 228 8.08 -6.60 -3.25
C ALA A 228 9.19 -7.13 -2.33
N PRO A 229 9.67 -6.36 -1.35
CA PRO A 229 10.73 -6.78 -0.44
C PRO A 229 10.25 -7.85 0.54
N LYS A 230 11.09 -8.86 0.82
CA LYS A 230 10.84 -9.87 1.85
C LYS A 230 11.07 -9.35 3.28
N ASP A 231 11.91 -8.33 3.43
CA ASP A 231 12.25 -7.71 4.72
C ASP A 231 12.72 -6.25 4.56
N GLY A 232 13.04 -5.59 5.67
CA GLY A 232 13.49 -4.20 5.68
C GLY A 232 14.86 -3.99 5.03
N ASN A 233 15.75 -4.99 5.04
CA ASN A 233 17.02 -4.90 4.34
C ASN A 233 16.80 -4.86 2.83
N GLU A 234 15.91 -5.70 2.32
CA GLU A 234 15.58 -5.71 0.90
C GLU A 234 14.78 -4.47 0.49
N LEU A 235 13.90 -3.93 1.36
CA LEU A 235 13.25 -2.63 1.11
C LEU A 235 14.29 -1.51 0.94
N ARG A 236 15.30 -1.44 1.82
CA ARG A 236 16.42 -0.50 1.70
C ARG A 236 17.12 -0.63 0.36
N ASP A 237 17.46 -1.85 -0.03
CA ASP A 237 18.25 -2.12 -1.24
C ASP A 237 17.43 -1.91 -2.52
N LEU A 238 16.13 -2.22 -2.51
CA LEU A 238 15.22 -1.92 -3.61
C LEU A 238 14.98 -0.41 -3.77
N LEU A 239 14.82 0.34 -2.66
CA LEU A 239 14.66 1.78 -2.71
C LEU A 239 15.91 2.47 -3.26
N TYR A 240 17.09 2.04 -2.82
CA TYR A 240 18.36 2.49 -3.39
C TYR A 240 18.45 2.17 -4.88
N THR A 241 18.13 0.93 -5.27
CA THR A 241 18.13 0.50 -6.67
C THR A 241 17.20 1.36 -7.52
N ALA A 242 16.01 1.66 -7.00
CA ALA A 242 15.04 2.52 -7.67
C ALA A 242 15.59 3.94 -7.90
N THR A 243 16.34 4.51 -6.93
CA THR A 243 16.96 5.86 -7.11
C THR A 243 18.07 5.89 -8.16
N LEU A 244 18.62 4.75 -8.54
CA LEU A 244 19.61 4.63 -9.61
C LEU A 244 18.99 4.36 -10.99
N ASN A 245 17.68 4.05 -11.04
CA ASN A 245 16.97 3.78 -12.28
C ASN A 245 16.53 5.11 -12.92
N THR A 246 16.86 5.31 -14.18
CA THR A 246 16.61 6.55 -14.92
C THR A 246 15.73 6.38 -16.15
N SER A 247 15.11 5.22 -16.34
CA SER A 247 14.47 4.91 -17.60
C SER A 247 13.05 4.36 -17.55
N LYS A 248 12.54 4.02 -16.36
CA LYS A 248 11.21 3.40 -16.23
C LYS A 248 10.60 3.71 -14.87
N PRO A 249 9.27 3.77 -14.74
CA PRO A 249 8.64 3.80 -13.44
C PRO A 249 8.96 2.55 -12.62
N PHE A 250 9.23 2.73 -11.33
CA PHE A 250 9.64 1.69 -10.41
C PHE A 250 8.71 1.63 -9.21
N THR A 251 8.04 0.51 -8.99
CA THR A 251 7.10 0.32 -7.88
C THR A 251 7.69 -0.62 -6.84
N ILE A 252 7.63 -0.22 -5.58
CA ILE A 252 8.00 -1.03 -4.41
C ILE A 252 6.76 -1.15 -3.52
N ARG A 253 6.22 -2.37 -3.38
CA ARG A 253 5.04 -2.63 -2.55
C ARG A 253 5.43 -3.33 -1.25
N TYR A 254 4.98 -2.84 -0.11
CA TYR A 254 5.29 -3.40 1.21
C TYR A 254 4.11 -3.31 2.18
N PRO A 255 4.02 -4.24 3.16
CA PRO A 255 2.87 -4.36 4.04
C PRO A 255 2.92 -3.37 5.21
N LYS A 256 1.75 -3.15 5.86
CA LYS A 256 1.63 -2.49 7.17
C LYS A 256 1.94 -3.51 8.28
N GLU A 257 3.18 -3.93 8.39
CA GLU A 257 3.59 -4.87 9.45
C GLU A 257 5.03 -4.62 9.90
N GLN A 258 5.43 -5.33 10.94
CA GLN A 258 6.81 -5.34 11.38
C GLN A 258 7.67 -6.12 10.40
N SER A 259 8.81 -5.54 10.03
CA SER A 259 9.79 -6.27 9.23
C SER A 259 10.37 -7.45 10.02
N VAL A 260 10.64 -8.54 9.35
CA VAL A 260 11.33 -9.70 9.99
C VAL A 260 12.81 -9.41 10.27
N LYS A 261 13.43 -8.50 9.52
CA LYS A 261 14.83 -8.12 9.67
C LYS A 261 15.10 -6.71 9.12
N PHE A 262 15.84 -5.91 9.87
CA PHE A 262 16.42 -4.65 9.38
C PHE A 262 17.74 -4.35 10.11
N GLU A 263 18.78 -4.08 9.33
CA GLU A 263 20.09 -3.69 9.80
C GLU A 263 20.52 -2.38 9.15
N LYS A 264 21.03 -1.44 9.94
CA LYS A 264 21.56 -0.15 9.43
C LYS A 264 22.91 -0.39 8.76
N LYS A 265 22.85 -0.72 7.47
CA LYS A 265 24.03 -0.94 6.62
C LYS A 265 23.91 -0.10 5.34
N SER A 266 25.01 0.12 4.67
CA SER A 266 25.02 0.74 3.35
C SER A 266 24.14 -0.07 2.39
N PRO A 267 23.24 0.58 1.62
CA PRO A 267 22.38 -0.11 0.69
C PRO A 267 23.19 -0.74 -0.46
N GLN A 268 22.69 -1.83 -0.98
CA GLN A 268 23.27 -2.55 -2.11
C GLN A 268 22.33 -2.44 -3.32
N LYS A 269 22.92 -2.28 -4.51
CA LYS A 269 22.15 -2.34 -5.76
C LYS A 269 21.72 -3.79 -6.02
N ILE A 270 20.44 -3.98 -6.31
CA ILE A 270 19.86 -5.25 -6.74
C ILE A 270 19.69 -5.22 -8.25
N GLU A 271 20.08 -6.30 -8.95
CA GLU A 271 19.81 -6.44 -10.37
C GLU A 271 18.31 -6.54 -10.62
N VAL A 272 17.79 -5.66 -11.49
CA VAL A 272 16.36 -5.62 -11.80
C VAL A 272 15.92 -6.89 -12.55
N GLY A 273 14.89 -7.54 -12.03
CA GLY A 273 14.39 -8.81 -12.56
C GLY A 273 15.01 -10.04 -11.93
N SER A 274 16.05 -9.90 -11.08
CA SER A 274 16.68 -11.06 -10.44
C SER A 274 15.89 -11.57 -9.23
N TRP A 275 15.77 -12.89 -9.10
CA TRP A 275 15.20 -13.58 -7.95
C TRP A 275 16.30 -14.15 -7.04
N GLU A 276 15.93 -14.61 -5.85
CA GLU A 276 16.88 -15.15 -4.87
C GLU A 276 16.42 -16.51 -4.36
N VAL A 277 17.23 -17.55 -4.59
CA VAL A 277 17.00 -18.87 -4.03
C VAL A 277 17.38 -18.88 -2.55
N LEU A 278 16.41 -19.05 -1.67
CA LEU A 278 16.60 -19.04 -0.21
C LEU A 278 16.80 -20.45 0.37
N ASN A 279 16.20 -21.45 -0.25
CA ASN A 279 16.36 -22.86 0.10
C ASN A 279 16.36 -23.69 -1.16
N LYS A 280 17.25 -24.66 -1.27
CA LYS A 280 17.28 -25.63 -2.36
C LYS A 280 16.49 -26.87 -1.99
N GLY A 281 15.80 -27.46 -2.97
CA GLY A 281 15.00 -28.68 -2.82
C GLY A 281 14.87 -29.42 -4.14
N ASN A 282 14.14 -30.55 -4.14
CA ASN A 282 14.04 -31.39 -5.33
C ASN A 282 12.60 -31.80 -5.70
N ASP A 283 11.64 -31.75 -4.77
CA ASP A 283 10.31 -32.30 -4.99
C ASP A 283 9.33 -31.28 -5.55
N LEU A 284 9.38 -30.03 -5.05
CA LEU A 284 8.51 -28.95 -5.51
C LEU A 284 9.20 -27.59 -5.42
N LEU A 285 8.70 -26.64 -6.21
CA LEU A 285 9.16 -25.26 -6.27
C LEU A 285 8.13 -24.33 -5.61
N ILE A 286 8.55 -23.49 -4.65
CA ILE A 286 7.74 -22.44 -4.03
C ILE A 286 8.26 -21.08 -4.47
N LEU A 287 7.44 -20.34 -5.22
CA LEU A 287 7.70 -18.99 -5.69
C LEU A 287 6.92 -18.01 -4.79
N ALA A 288 7.60 -17.31 -3.89
CA ALA A 288 6.98 -16.46 -2.88
C ALA A 288 7.27 -14.98 -3.12
N VAL A 289 6.26 -14.13 -2.88
CA VAL A 289 6.33 -12.67 -3.09
C VAL A 289 6.25 -11.93 -1.75
N GLY A 290 7.23 -11.06 -1.48
CA GLY A 290 7.22 -10.09 -0.39
C GLY A 290 7.03 -10.74 0.99
N SER A 291 6.02 -10.31 1.75
CA SER A 291 5.70 -10.81 3.11
C SER A 291 5.48 -12.33 3.17
N MET A 292 5.10 -12.96 2.06
CA MET A 292 4.87 -14.41 2.01
C MET A 292 6.16 -15.24 2.04
N VAL A 293 7.31 -14.65 1.78
CA VAL A 293 8.62 -15.34 1.79
C VAL A 293 8.93 -15.93 3.17
N SER A 294 8.72 -15.17 4.24
CA SER A 294 8.99 -15.66 5.61
C SER A 294 8.09 -16.85 6.01
N LYS A 295 6.82 -16.84 5.55
CA LYS A 295 5.89 -17.95 5.75
C LYS A 295 6.30 -19.17 4.93
N SER A 296 6.75 -18.95 3.68
CA SER A 296 7.22 -20.03 2.80
C SER A 296 8.43 -20.77 3.37
N LEU A 297 9.33 -20.07 4.06
CA LEU A 297 10.45 -20.71 4.76
C LEU A 297 9.99 -21.58 5.93
N LYS A 298 8.96 -21.14 6.71
CA LYS A 298 8.36 -21.96 7.76
C LYS A 298 7.68 -23.21 7.18
N ILE A 299 6.94 -23.04 6.10
CA ILE A 299 6.26 -24.14 5.39
C ILE A 299 7.27 -25.13 4.87
N ASN A 300 8.40 -24.67 4.30
CA ASN A 300 9.50 -25.55 3.87
C ASN A 300 10.00 -26.44 5.01
N SER A 301 10.19 -25.90 6.21
CA SER A 301 10.60 -26.69 7.38
C SER A 301 9.56 -27.77 7.74
N MET A 302 8.27 -27.41 7.71
CA MET A 302 7.17 -28.35 7.99
C MET A 302 7.04 -29.44 6.91
N LEU A 303 7.25 -29.09 5.63
CA LEU A 303 7.27 -30.06 4.51
C LEU A 303 8.45 -31.03 4.64
N LEU A 304 9.61 -30.53 5.05
CA LEU A 304 10.81 -31.34 5.25
C LEU A 304 10.59 -32.42 6.33
N GLU A 305 9.88 -32.08 7.42
CA GLU A 305 9.47 -33.05 8.48
C GLU A 305 8.56 -34.15 7.92
N LYS A 306 7.88 -33.91 6.79
CA LYS A 306 7.05 -34.88 6.08
C LYS A 306 7.80 -35.58 4.92
N GLY A 307 9.10 -35.36 4.80
CA GLY A 307 9.94 -35.97 3.76
C GLY A 307 9.84 -35.28 2.39
N ILE A 308 9.29 -34.05 2.31
CA ILE A 308 9.17 -33.28 1.07
C ILE A 308 10.18 -32.15 1.07
N SER A 309 11.09 -32.17 0.10
CA SER A 309 12.16 -31.19 -0.07
C SER A 309 11.75 -30.13 -1.08
N SER A 310 11.42 -28.91 -0.61
CA SER A 310 11.01 -27.81 -1.49
C SER A 310 12.13 -26.79 -1.72
N GLU A 311 12.22 -26.30 -2.95
CA GLU A 311 13.02 -25.11 -3.28
C GLU A 311 12.16 -23.87 -3.00
N VAL A 312 12.69 -22.91 -2.21
CA VAL A 312 11.99 -21.68 -1.87
C VAL A 312 12.71 -20.49 -2.48
N VAL A 313 11.97 -19.71 -3.25
CA VAL A 313 12.48 -18.57 -4.02
C VAL A 313 11.78 -17.28 -3.61
N ASN A 314 12.56 -16.26 -3.32
CA ASN A 314 12.12 -14.90 -3.14
C ASN A 314 11.94 -14.22 -4.51
N CYS A 315 10.72 -14.10 -4.98
CA CYS A 315 10.37 -13.45 -6.24
C CYS A 315 10.22 -11.94 -6.04
N ARG A 316 11.31 -11.28 -5.60
CA ARG A 316 11.34 -9.86 -5.25
C ARG A 316 10.99 -8.91 -6.39
N PHE A 317 11.10 -9.35 -7.65
CA PHE A 317 10.55 -8.66 -8.82
C PHE A 317 9.39 -9.45 -9.39
N ILE A 318 8.21 -8.83 -9.35
CA ILE A 318 6.98 -9.35 -9.95
C ILE A 318 7.02 -9.07 -11.47
N LYS A 319 7.61 -7.91 -11.83
CA LYS A 319 7.83 -7.47 -13.21
C LYS A 319 9.08 -6.60 -13.30
N PRO A 320 10.06 -6.92 -14.18
CA PRO A 320 10.10 -8.18 -14.94
C PRO A 320 10.29 -9.40 -14.05
N MET A 321 9.79 -10.54 -14.48
CA MET A 321 10.09 -11.84 -13.86
C MET A 321 11.51 -12.27 -14.23
N ASP A 322 12.13 -13.12 -13.40
CA ASP A 322 13.39 -13.76 -13.72
C ASP A 322 13.16 -14.92 -14.70
N GLU A 323 13.11 -14.57 -16.00
CA GLU A 323 12.82 -15.54 -17.04
C GLU A 323 13.92 -16.61 -17.19
N ASN A 324 15.18 -16.28 -16.87
CA ASN A 324 16.27 -17.24 -16.91
C ASN A 324 16.08 -18.30 -15.82
N TYR A 325 15.84 -17.86 -14.59
CA TYR A 325 15.54 -18.76 -13.48
C TYR A 325 14.28 -19.61 -13.76
N LEU A 326 13.22 -19.00 -14.30
CA LEU A 326 11.99 -19.72 -14.65
C LEU A 326 12.20 -20.80 -15.70
N ASN A 327 12.99 -20.55 -16.76
CA ASN A 327 13.29 -21.53 -17.78
C ASN A 327 13.98 -22.77 -17.18
N GLU A 328 14.97 -22.58 -16.32
CA GLU A 328 15.70 -23.65 -15.66
C GLU A 328 14.83 -24.41 -14.66
N SER A 329 14.11 -23.69 -13.82
CA SER A 329 13.31 -24.27 -12.74
C SER A 329 12.11 -25.05 -13.26
N LEU A 330 11.35 -24.50 -14.23
CA LEU A 330 10.18 -25.18 -14.77
C LEU A 330 10.54 -26.45 -15.58
N ALA A 331 11.75 -26.52 -16.11
CA ALA A 331 12.26 -27.76 -16.69
C ALA A 331 12.60 -28.84 -15.63
N LYS A 332 12.96 -28.39 -14.41
CA LYS A 332 13.36 -29.29 -13.30
C LYS A 332 12.18 -29.78 -12.48
N TYR A 333 11.26 -28.86 -12.10
CA TYR A 333 10.17 -29.14 -11.15
C TYR A 333 8.84 -29.42 -11.87
N LYS A 334 8.19 -30.52 -11.55
CA LYS A 334 6.82 -30.82 -12.02
C LYS A 334 5.76 -30.01 -11.27
N LEU A 335 5.99 -29.75 -9.98
CA LEU A 335 5.06 -29.11 -9.06
C LEU A 335 5.56 -27.70 -8.72
N VAL A 336 4.74 -26.69 -8.96
CA VAL A 336 5.04 -25.29 -8.72
C VAL A 336 3.94 -24.66 -7.88
N VAL A 337 4.34 -24.02 -6.80
CA VAL A 337 3.44 -23.26 -5.91
C VAL A 337 3.79 -21.79 -6.00
N THR A 338 2.83 -20.90 -6.19
CA THR A 338 3.02 -19.47 -6.09
C THR A 338 2.27 -18.93 -4.86
N ILE A 339 2.91 -18.04 -4.09
CA ILE A 339 2.31 -17.46 -2.89
C ILE A 339 2.48 -15.95 -2.90
N GLU A 340 1.35 -15.23 -2.91
CA GLU A 340 1.30 -13.77 -2.92
C GLU A 340 0.26 -13.21 -1.94
N GLU A 341 0.47 -12.05 -1.38
CA GLU A 341 -0.54 -11.29 -0.63
C GLU A 341 -1.17 -10.24 -1.55
N GLY A 342 -1.80 -10.72 -2.59
CA GLY A 342 -2.57 -10.04 -3.61
C GLY A 342 -3.69 -10.95 -4.07
N VAL A 343 -4.70 -10.42 -4.76
CA VAL A 343 -5.74 -11.27 -5.37
C VAL A 343 -5.10 -12.18 -6.40
N THR A 344 -5.60 -13.42 -6.48
CA THR A 344 -5.07 -14.41 -7.44
C THR A 344 -5.36 -14.01 -8.88
N ASP A 345 -6.54 -13.40 -9.13
CA ASP A 345 -6.99 -12.99 -10.46
C ASP A 345 -6.13 -11.81 -10.98
N GLY A 346 -5.47 -12.00 -12.08
CA GLY A 346 -4.46 -11.07 -12.60
C GLY A 346 -3.17 -11.00 -11.78
N GLY A 347 -3.06 -11.78 -10.69
CA GLY A 347 -1.95 -11.78 -9.75
C GLY A 347 -0.64 -12.34 -10.29
N PHE A 348 0.37 -12.45 -9.42
CA PHE A 348 1.68 -12.98 -9.77
C PHE A 348 1.60 -14.42 -10.27
N GLY A 349 0.83 -15.29 -9.56
CA GLY A 349 0.67 -16.70 -9.92
C GLY A 349 0.11 -16.91 -11.33
N GLU A 350 -0.94 -16.16 -11.70
CA GLU A 350 -1.45 -16.21 -13.08
C GLU A 350 -0.41 -15.73 -14.10
N GLY A 351 0.41 -14.76 -13.73
CA GLY A 351 1.51 -14.32 -14.58
C GLY A 351 2.50 -15.43 -14.90
N ILE A 352 2.86 -16.23 -13.89
CA ILE A 352 3.76 -17.38 -14.04
C ILE A 352 3.12 -18.45 -14.92
N ILE A 353 1.83 -18.80 -14.68
CA ILE A 353 1.10 -19.79 -15.49
C ILE A 353 1.04 -19.35 -16.95
N ASN A 354 0.68 -18.10 -17.20
CA ASN A 354 0.59 -17.56 -18.56
C ASN A 354 1.94 -17.57 -19.29
N TRP A 355 3.00 -17.20 -18.58
CA TRP A 355 4.36 -17.28 -19.12
C TRP A 355 4.77 -18.73 -19.42
N SER A 356 4.53 -19.66 -18.49
CA SER A 356 4.78 -21.10 -18.63
C SER A 356 4.08 -21.68 -19.86
N ASN A 357 2.79 -21.37 -20.04
CA ASN A 357 2.00 -21.84 -21.18
C ASN A 357 2.55 -21.33 -22.52
N ARG A 358 2.97 -20.04 -22.57
CA ARG A 358 3.61 -19.49 -23.78
C ARG A 358 4.93 -20.16 -24.13
N LYS A 359 5.63 -20.69 -23.14
CA LYS A 359 6.91 -21.44 -23.32
C LYS A 359 6.68 -22.96 -23.46
N ASN A 360 5.43 -23.42 -23.48
CA ASN A 360 5.03 -24.84 -23.60
C ASN A 360 5.47 -25.75 -22.44
N PHE A 361 5.72 -25.21 -21.26
CA PHE A 361 5.94 -26.01 -20.05
C PHE A 361 4.63 -26.70 -19.61
N LYS A 362 4.75 -27.89 -18.99
CA LYS A 362 3.63 -28.75 -18.56
C LYS A 362 3.62 -29.00 -17.04
N ASN A 363 3.98 -27.99 -16.29
CA ASN A 363 4.00 -28.06 -14.82
C ASN A 363 2.57 -28.05 -14.25
N SER A 364 2.39 -28.69 -13.12
CA SER A 364 1.21 -28.52 -12.29
C SER A 364 1.38 -27.34 -11.35
N PHE A 365 0.41 -26.43 -11.34
CA PHE A 365 0.47 -25.20 -10.54
C PHE A 365 -0.55 -25.19 -9.41
N LEU A 366 -0.13 -24.69 -8.24
CA LEU A 366 -1.01 -24.30 -7.15
C LEU A 366 -0.78 -22.81 -6.87
N THR A 367 -1.77 -21.97 -7.16
CA THR A 367 -1.72 -20.53 -6.88
C THR A 367 -2.40 -20.22 -5.56
N LEU A 368 -1.70 -19.56 -4.66
CA LEU A 368 -2.17 -19.19 -3.34
C LEU A 368 -2.06 -17.67 -3.16
N GLY A 369 -3.18 -17.04 -2.90
CA GLY A 369 -3.30 -15.59 -2.74
C GLY A 369 -4.65 -15.23 -2.11
N VAL A 370 -4.93 -13.95 -2.07
CA VAL A 370 -6.22 -13.43 -1.59
C VAL A 370 -7.32 -13.88 -2.56
N PRO A 371 -8.42 -14.47 -2.07
CA PRO A 371 -9.54 -14.86 -2.92
C PRO A 371 -10.20 -13.63 -3.56
N ASN A 372 -10.87 -13.82 -4.73
CA ASN A 372 -11.59 -12.75 -5.41
C ASN A 372 -12.90 -12.40 -4.68
N ARG A 373 -12.77 -11.85 -3.48
CA ARG A 373 -13.85 -11.27 -2.67
C ARG A 373 -13.30 -10.16 -1.78
N PHE A 374 -14.16 -9.24 -1.38
CA PHE A 374 -13.79 -8.26 -0.35
C PHE A 374 -13.62 -8.96 0.99
N VAL A 375 -12.53 -8.64 1.69
CA VAL A 375 -12.23 -9.15 3.03
C VAL A 375 -12.66 -8.10 4.04
N ASP A 376 -13.32 -8.53 5.11
CA ASP A 376 -13.81 -7.64 6.17
C ASP A 376 -12.66 -7.04 7.00
N HIS A 377 -13.00 -6.23 8.00
CA HIS A 377 -12.05 -5.69 8.97
C HIS A 377 -11.84 -6.67 10.13
N GLY A 378 -10.66 -6.64 10.73
CA GLY A 378 -10.32 -7.46 11.89
C GLY A 378 -8.81 -7.50 12.13
N PRO A 379 -8.34 -8.18 13.19
CA PRO A 379 -6.91 -8.42 13.38
C PRO A 379 -6.31 -9.15 12.17
N ARG A 380 -5.22 -8.61 11.63
CA ARG A 380 -4.62 -9.11 10.37
C ARG A 380 -4.32 -10.62 10.37
N ASN A 381 -3.88 -11.17 11.51
CA ASN A 381 -3.61 -12.59 11.64
C ASN A 381 -4.89 -13.46 11.50
N ILE A 382 -6.02 -12.99 12.03
CA ILE A 382 -7.32 -13.66 11.89
C ILE A 382 -7.80 -13.59 10.44
N LEU A 383 -7.66 -12.43 9.79
CA LEU A 383 -8.03 -12.30 8.38
C LEU A 383 -7.18 -13.20 7.48
N LEU A 384 -5.87 -13.34 7.75
CA LEU A 384 -5.01 -14.25 7.00
C LEU A 384 -5.43 -15.71 7.19
N GLU A 385 -5.85 -16.10 8.38
CA GLU A 385 -6.40 -17.44 8.67
C GLU A 385 -7.73 -17.66 7.92
N GLU A 386 -8.65 -16.70 7.99
CA GLU A 386 -9.94 -16.74 7.29
C GLU A 386 -9.82 -16.95 5.78
N ILE A 387 -8.85 -16.29 5.15
CA ILE A 387 -8.62 -16.46 3.70
C ILE A 387 -7.65 -17.58 3.35
N GLY A 388 -7.12 -18.28 4.36
CA GLY A 388 -6.23 -19.43 4.20
C GLY A 388 -4.82 -19.06 3.72
N LEU A 389 -4.30 -17.91 4.16
CA LEU A 389 -2.92 -17.45 3.96
C LEU A 389 -2.08 -17.47 5.24
N ASP A 390 -2.55 -18.11 6.30
CA ASP A 390 -1.73 -18.47 7.46
C ASP A 390 -0.81 -19.68 7.16
N SER A 391 0.22 -19.86 7.97
CA SER A 391 1.25 -20.88 7.69
C SER A 391 0.73 -22.31 7.75
N MET A 392 -0.27 -22.62 8.61
CA MET A 392 -0.81 -23.99 8.74
C MET A 392 -1.68 -24.35 7.54
N THR A 393 -2.63 -23.48 7.20
CA THR A 393 -3.51 -23.69 6.05
C THR A 393 -2.73 -23.76 4.73
N LEU A 394 -1.73 -22.89 4.56
CA LEU A 394 -0.83 -22.94 3.40
C LEU A 394 -0.07 -24.27 3.36
N PHE A 395 0.49 -24.73 4.49
CA PHE A 395 1.18 -26.02 4.56
C PHE A 395 0.27 -27.17 4.14
N GLU A 396 -0.95 -27.25 4.69
CA GLU A 396 -1.91 -28.32 4.36
C GLU A 396 -2.27 -28.34 2.86
N LYS A 397 -2.53 -27.16 2.27
CA LYS A 397 -2.82 -27.05 0.84
C LYS A 397 -1.64 -27.56 -0.01
N ILE A 398 -0.42 -27.16 0.32
CA ILE A 398 0.79 -27.52 -0.42
C ILE A 398 1.12 -29.01 -0.22
N TYR A 399 0.99 -29.53 1.01
CA TYR A 399 1.19 -30.93 1.30
C TYR A 399 0.21 -31.82 0.52
N ASN A 400 -1.06 -31.47 0.51
CA ASN A 400 -2.07 -32.21 -0.24
C ASN A 400 -1.86 -32.12 -1.76
N PHE A 401 -1.41 -30.96 -2.26
CA PHE A 401 -1.05 -30.79 -3.67
C PHE A 401 0.12 -31.69 -4.07
N SER A 402 1.15 -31.80 -3.23
CA SER A 402 2.31 -32.63 -3.50
C SER A 402 1.99 -34.13 -3.53
N ARG A 403 0.99 -34.59 -2.78
CA ARG A 403 0.57 -36.01 -2.75
C ARG A 403 -0.26 -36.42 -3.95
N LYS A 404 -1.22 -35.57 -4.37
CA LYS A 404 -2.11 -35.86 -5.52
C LYS A 404 -1.37 -36.03 -6.85
N SER A 405 -0.18 -35.49 -6.96
CA SER A 405 0.62 -35.56 -8.19
C SER A 405 1.57 -36.77 -8.23
N ASN A 406 1.60 -37.58 -7.17
CA ASN A 406 2.33 -38.84 -7.10
C ASN A 406 1.39 -40.07 -7.28
N GLU A 407 0.09 -39.86 -7.36
CA GLU A 407 -0.93 -40.81 -7.80
C GLU A 407 -1.18 -40.65 -9.32
#